data_154a35d16b0a208a5dedbe65cd04cf0f
#
_entry.id   154a35d16b0a208a5dedbe65cd04cf0f
#
_cell.length_a   1.000
_cell.length_b   1.000
_cell.length_c   1.000
_cell.angle_alpha   90.00
_cell.angle_beta   90.00
_cell.angle_gamma   90.00
#
_symmetry.space_group_name_H-M   'P 1'
#
loop_
_entity.id
_entity.type
_entity.pdbx_description
1 polymer ?
#
loop_
_entity_poly.entity_id
_entity_poly.type
_entity_poly.pdbx_seq_one_letter_code
_entity_poly.pdbx_strand_id
1 'polypeptide(L)'
;MKKLFICTLFLGMVLANTSCSKDKQNNTINDFVRTYFPQTEVLASIMDGLDYDVTLKDYTQIGFDGNLFGKLEWDEVDCKHASIYTSVPATLVPPQITDYVSRIHAEQTIVKISKDTRGWDIELSNGMEIEFDKKYNVVDFDD
;
A
#
# COMPACT_ATOMS: atom_id res chain seq x y z
N MET A 1 -9.24 8.28 9.00
CA MET A 1 -10.07 7.15 9.51
C MET A 1 -9.18 5.92 9.56
N LYS A 2 -8.88 5.42 10.75
CA LYS A 2 -8.10 4.18 10.90
C LYS A 2 -8.92 3.02 10.37
N LYS A 3 -8.56 2.47 9.21
CA LYS A 3 -9.09 1.18 8.78
C LYS A 3 -8.43 0.11 9.65
N LEU A 4 -9.18 -0.46 10.56
CA LEU A 4 -8.75 -1.57 11.40
C LEU A 4 -8.71 -2.82 10.52
N PHE A 5 -7.53 -3.38 10.28
CA PHE A 5 -7.38 -4.69 9.64
C PHE A 5 -7.94 -5.76 10.60
N ILE A 6 -9.16 -6.20 10.36
CA ILE A 6 -9.74 -7.37 11.04
C ILE A 6 -9.45 -8.58 10.16
N CYS A 7 -8.47 -9.36 10.58
CA CYS A 7 -8.22 -10.69 10.04
C CYS A 7 -9.37 -11.62 10.44
N THR A 8 -10.43 -11.70 9.64
CA THR A 8 -11.48 -12.71 9.82
C THR A 8 -11.33 -13.75 8.73
N LEU A 9 -10.90 -14.94 9.13
CA LEU A 9 -10.90 -16.14 8.31
C LEU A 9 -12.35 -16.50 7.98
N PHE A 10 -12.80 -16.29 6.75
CA PHE A 10 -14.05 -16.87 6.26
C PHE A 10 -13.78 -17.78 5.06
N LEU A 11 -13.94 -19.08 5.32
CA LEU A 11 -14.00 -20.12 4.32
C LEU A 11 -15.39 -20.08 3.67
N GLY A 12 -15.49 -19.67 2.43
CA GLY A 12 -16.74 -19.67 1.69
C GLY A 12 -16.50 -19.82 0.19
N MET A 13 -16.70 -21.05 -0.31
CA MET A 13 -16.79 -21.35 -1.75
C MET A 13 -18.00 -20.64 -2.35
N VAL A 14 -17.79 -19.79 -3.35
CA VAL A 14 -18.82 -19.48 -4.34
C VAL A 14 -18.20 -19.48 -5.73
N LEU A 15 -18.61 -20.46 -6.52
CA LEU A 15 -18.41 -20.56 -7.97
C LEU A 15 -19.28 -19.50 -8.67
N ALA A 16 -18.67 -18.52 -9.32
CA ALA A 16 -19.34 -17.75 -10.36
C ALA A 16 -18.34 -17.21 -11.40
N ASN A 17 -18.60 -17.55 -12.64
CA ASN A 17 -17.88 -17.20 -13.85
C ASN A 17 -17.79 -15.68 -14.07
N THR A 18 -16.59 -15.12 -13.86
CA THR A 18 -16.18 -13.82 -14.44
C THR A 18 -14.66 -13.82 -14.65
N SER A 19 -14.19 -14.64 -15.61
CA SER A 19 -12.75 -14.88 -15.79
C SER A 19 -11.97 -13.69 -16.39
N CYS A 20 -12.56 -12.84 -17.24
CA CYS A 20 -11.82 -11.78 -17.94
C CYS A 20 -11.41 -10.57 -17.08
N SER A 21 -12.20 -10.16 -16.08
CA SER A 21 -11.85 -9.00 -15.23
C SER A 21 -10.85 -9.37 -14.14
N LYS A 22 -10.95 -10.56 -13.56
CA LYS A 22 -10.00 -11.05 -12.55
C LYS A 22 -8.61 -11.27 -13.12
N ASP A 23 -8.47 -11.77 -14.33
CA ASP A 23 -7.18 -11.95 -15.00
C ASP A 23 -6.48 -10.61 -15.25
N LYS A 24 -7.23 -9.59 -15.66
CA LYS A 24 -6.71 -8.23 -15.87
C LYS A 24 -6.24 -7.59 -14.55
N GLN A 25 -6.99 -7.75 -13.48
CA GLN A 25 -6.65 -7.21 -12.15
C GLN A 25 -5.43 -7.92 -11.57
N ASN A 26 -5.36 -9.24 -11.67
CA ASN A 26 -4.19 -10.02 -11.26
C ASN A 26 -2.93 -9.61 -12.04
N ASN A 27 -3.06 -9.33 -13.35
CA ASN A 27 -1.94 -8.84 -14.14
C ASN A 27 -1.47 -7.46 -13.64
N THR A 28 -2.40 -6.54 -13.32
CA THR A 28 -2.06 -5.21 -12.77
C THR A 28 -1.31 -5.33 -11.44
N ILE A 29 -1.77 -6.17 -10.53
CA ILE A 29 -1.12 -6.44 -9.23
C ILE A 29 0.28 -7.03 -9.46
N ASN A 30 0.40 -8.06 -10.29
CA ASN A 30 1.68 -8.70 -10.57
C ASN A 30 2.68 -7.75 -11.25
N ASP A 31 2.23 -6.90 -12.15
CA ASP A 31 3.08 -5.90 -12.83
C ASP A 31 3.56 -4.83 -11.83
N PHE A 32 2.70 -4.39 -10.92
CA PHE A 32 3.08 -3.50 -9.83
C PHE A 32 4.16 -4.13 -8.94
N VAL A 33 3.93 -5.38 -8.49
CA VAL A 33 4.88 -6.10 -7.64
C VAL A 33 6.22 -6.29 -8.35
N ARG A 34 6.24 -6.70 -9.60
CA ARG A 34 7.48 -6.85 -10.37
C ARG A 34 8.24 -5.54 -10.54
N THR A 35 7.52 -4.43 -10.66
CA THR A 35 8.12 -3.10 -10.86
C THR A 35 8.76 -2.56 -9.59
N TYR A 36 8.04 -2.64 -8.47
CA TYR A 36 8.43 -1.99 -7.22
C TYR A 36 9.04 -2.94 -6.18
N PHE A 37 8.75 -4.23 -6.27
CA PHE A 37 9.18 -5.26 -5.32
C PHE A 37 9.80 -6.49 -6.03
N PRO A 38 10.79 -6.30 -6.93
CA PRO A 38 11.31 -7.38 -7.79
C PRO A 38 12.00 -8.54 -7.03
N GLN A 39 12.30 -8.38 -5.74
CA GLN A 39 12.94 -9.41 -4.93
C GLN A 39 11.95 -10.30 -4.16
N THR A 40 10.65 -10.07 -4.32
CA THR A 40 9.59 -10.86 -3.71
C THR A 40 8.47 -11.09 -4.72
N GLU A 41 7.45 -11.81 -4.33
CA GLU A 41 6.28 -12.10 -5.16
C GLU A 41 5.01 -12.19 -4.31
N VAL A 42 3.86 -12.18 -4.96
CA VAL A 42 2.56 -12.28 -4.29
C VAL A 42 2.45 -13.62 -3.55
N LEU A 43 2.21 -13.55 -2.24
CA LEU A 43 1.87 -14.69 -1.39
C LEU A 43 0.36 -14.91 -1.37
N ALA A 44 -0.41 -13.85 -1.19
CA ALA A 44 -1.86 -13.88 -1.13
C ALA A 44 -2.47 -12.60 -1.69
N SER A 45 -3.64 -12.71 -2.27
CA SER A 45 -4.44 -11.57 -2.73
C SER A 45 -5.89 -11.82 -2.34
N ILE A 46 -6.47 -10.94 -1.55
CA ILE A 46 -7.84 -11.02 -1.03
C ILE A 46 -8.63 -9.87 -1.61
N MET A 47 -9.76 -10.16 -2.21
CA MET A 47 -10.68 -9.16 -2.74
C MET A 47 -11.74 -8.84 -1.68
N ASP A 48 -11.91 -7.54 -1.39
CA ASP A 48 -12.98 -7.00 -0.55
C ASP A 48 -13.79 -5.97 -1.37
N GLY A 49 -14.94 -6.37 -1.86
CA GLY A 49 -15.72 -5.55 -2.78
C GLY A 49 -15.03 -5.38 -4.13
N LEU A 50 -14.54 -4.17 -4.40
CA LEU A 50 -13.75 -3.83 -5.59
C LEU A 50 -12.25 -3.69 -5.29
N ASP A 51 -11.90 -3.65 -4.00
CA ASP A 51 -10.55 -3.44 -3.50
C ASP A 51 -9.80 -4.76 -3.34
N TYR A 52 -8.48 -4.69 -3.27
CA TYR A 52 -7.62 -5.85 -3.07
C TYR A 52 -6.60 -5.58 -1.97
N ASP A 53 -6.52 -6.53 -1.02
CA ASP A 53 -5.43 -6.61 -0.05
C ASP A 53 -4.43 -7.68 -0.52
N VAL A 54 -3.20 -7.27 -0.79
CA VAL A 54 -2.14 -8.12 -1.30
C VAL A 54 -1.05 -8.26 -0.24
N THR A 55 -0.67 -9.49 0.06
CA THR A 55 0.48 -9.81 0.91
C THR A 55 1.57 -10.44 0.06
N LEU A 56 2.78 -9.92 0.16
CA LEU A 56 3.95 -10.48 -0.53
C LEU A 56 4.63 -11.55 0.35
N LYS A 57 5.50 -12.37 -0.24
CA LYS A 57 6.21 -13.44 0.47
C LYS A 57 7.17 -12.94 1.57
N ASP A 58 7.62 -11.69 1.47
CA ASP A 58 8.43 -11.03 2.50
C ASP A 58 7.59 -10.33 3.58
N TYR A 59 6.26 -10.50 3.54
CA TYR A 59 5.27 -9.88 4.42
C TYR A 59 5.00 -8.37 4.18
N THR A 60 5.49 -7.79 3.09
CA THR A 60 4.99 -6.49 2.62
C THR A 60 3.49 -6.58 2.35
N GLN A 61 2.73 -5.60 2.78
CA GLN A 61 1.29 -5.50 2.50
C GLN A 61 1.03 -4.33 1.55
N ILE A 62 0.14 -4.55 0.59
CA ILE A 62 -0.23 -3.55 -0.43
C ILE A 62 -1.73 -3.53 -0.58
N GLY A 63 -2.34 -2.35 -0.41
CA GLY A 63 -3.74 -2.08 -0.71
C GLY A 63 -3.91 -1.57 -2.14
N PHE A 64 -4.98 -1.97 -2.78
CA PHE A 64 -5.41 -1.46 -4.08
C PHE A 64 -6.87 -1.08 -4.04
N ASP A 65 -7.19 0.15 -4.39
CA ASP A 65 -8.55 0.61 -4.63
C ASP A 65 -8.99 0.25 -6.05
N GLY A 66 -10.13 -0.41 -6.15
CA GLY A 66 -10.78 -0.74 -7.41
C GLY A 66 -11.95 0.18 -7.74
N ASN A 67 -12.28 0.30 -9.00
CA ASN A 67 -13.47 1.02 -9.44
C ASN A 67 -14.38 0.15 -10.32
N LEU A 68 -15.60 0.63 -10.56
CA LEU A 68 -16.62 -0.07 -11.34
C LEU A 68 -16.21 -0.34 -12.81
N PHE A 69 -15.15 0.34 -13.30
CA PHE A 69 -14.60 0.13 -14.65
C PHE A 69 -13.44 -0.88 -14.68
N GLY A 70 -13.17 -1.53 -13.52
CA GLY A 70 -12.12 -2.54 -13.39
C GLY A 70 -10.69 -1.97 -13.35
N LYS A 71 -10.53 -0.67 -13.06
CA LYS A 71 -9.23 -0.05 -12.83
C LYS A 71 -8.82 -0.29 -11.38
N LEU A 72 -7.57 -0.70 -11.17
CA LEU A 72 -6.93 -0.79 -9.87
C LEU A 72 -5.84 0.28 -9.75
N GLU A 73 -5.82 0.96 -8.62
CA GLU A 73 -4.75 1.87 -8.22
C GLU A 73 -4.30 1.49 -6.80
N TRP A 74 -3.00 1.44 -6.56
CA TRP A 74 -2.52 1.24 -5.21
C TRP A 74 -2.87 2.45 -4.33
N ASP A 75 -3.24 2.20 -3.09
CA ASP A 75 -3.60 3.21 -2.10
C ASP A 75 -2.77 3.10 -0.82
N GLU A 76 -2.24 1.92 -0.51
CA GLU A 76 -1.42 1.69 0.68
C GLU A 76 -0.25 0.74 0.38
N VAL A 77 0.91 1.02 0.99
CA VAL A 77 2.06 0.11 1.07
C VAL A 77 2.57 0.11 2.51
N ASP A 78 2.63 -1.06 3.14
CA ASP A 78 3.12 -1.27 4.50
C ASP A 78 4.28 -2.27 4.50
N CYS A 79 5.47 -1.79 4.88
CA CYS A 79 6.71 -2.56 4.98
C CYS A 79 7.16 -2.80 6.44
N LYS A 80 6.35 -2.45 7.44
CA LYS A 80 6.74 -2.52 8.86
C LYS A 80 7.20 -3.90 9.32
N HIS A 81 6.61 -4.94 8.75
CA HIS A 81 6.90 -6.33 9.10
C HIS A 81 7.59 -7.09 7.97
N ALA A 82 7.98 -6.39 6.91
CA ALA A 82 8.62 -7.00 5.76
C ALA A 82 10.06 -7.40 6.06
N SER A 83 10.47 -8.56 5.53
CA SER A 83 11.82 -9.11 5.76
C SER A 83 12.84 -8.69 4.71
N ILE A 84 12.39 -8.27 3.52
CA ILE A 84 13.27 -7.82 2.42
C ILE A 84 13.15 -6.30 2.26
N TYR A 85 11.93 -5.79 2.06
CA TYR A 85 11.66 -4.38 1.90
C TYR A 85 11.35 -3.72 3.24
N THR A 86 12.39 -3.37 4.00
CA THR A 86 12.26 -2.75 5.35
C THR A 86 11.84 -1.27 5.30
N SER A 87 11.68 -0.72 4.11
CA SER A 87 11.15 0.62 3.86
C SER A 87 10.39 0.65 2.52
N VAL A 88 9.49 1.60 2.39
CA VAL A 88 8.75 1.82 1.14
C VAL A 88 9.75 2.18 0.02
N PRO A 89 9.65 1.57 -1.17
CA PRO A 89 10.47 1.95 -2.31
C PRO A 89 10.37 3.45 -2.61
N ALA A 90 11.51 4.13 -2.72
CA ALA A 90 11.56 5.59 -2.91
C ALA A 90 10.78 6.07 -4.14
N THR A 91 10.64 5.22 -5.17
CA THR A 91 9.90 5.52 -6.39
C THR A 91 8.37 5.58 -6.18
N LEU A 92 7.86 5.05 -5.07
CA LEU A 92 6.45 5.16 -4.69
C LEU A 92 6.14 6.41 -3.85
N VAL A 93 7.18 7.04 -3.29
CA VAL A 93 7.03 8.21 -2.44
C VAL A 93 7.16 9.49 -3.28
N PRO A 94 6.19 10.43 -3.18
CA PRO A 94 6.34 11.73 -3.83
C PRO A 94 7.64 12.43 -3.42
N PRO A 95 8.38 13.05 -4.35
CA PRO A 95 9.65 13.73 -4.04
C PRO A 95 9.54 14.77 -2.92
N GLN A 96 8.41 15.48 -2.83
CA GLN A 96 8.16 16.50 -1.80
C GLN A 96 8.13 15.89 -0.40
N ILE A 97 7.55 14.69 -0.25
CA ILE A 97 7.51 13.94 1.01
C ILE A 97 8.92 13.42 1.34
N THR A 98 9.62 12.85 0.35
CA THR A 98 11.02 12.41 0.52
C THR A 98 11.91 13.55 0.97
N ASP A 99 11.79 14.73 0.35
CA ASP A 99 12.56 15.93 0.71
C ASP A 99 12.24 16.41 2.12
N TYR A 100 10.97 16.36 2.52
CA TYR A 100 10.58 16.73 3.88
C TYR A 100 11.21 15.78 4.91
N VAL A 101 11.05 14.47 4.74
CA VAL A 101 11.58 13.45 5.66
C VAL A 101 13.11 13.55 5.76
N SER A 102 13.81 13.69 4.64
CA SER A 102 15.28 13.79 4.63
C SER A 102 15.82 15.03 5.34
N ARG A 103 15.07 16.14 5.38
CA ARG A 103 15.47 17.36 6.05
C ARG A 103 15.14 17.41 7.54
N ILE A 104 13.98 16.86 7.91
CA ILE A 104 13.43 17.00 9.27
C ILE A 104 13.64 15.71 10.09
N HIS A 105 13.63 14.56 9.43
CA HIS A 105 13.71 13.23 10.06
C HIS A 105 14.79 12.36 9.39
N ALA A 106 15.99 12.92 9.15
CA ALA A 106 17.06 12.31 8.36
C ALA A 106 17.50 10.90 8.83
N GLU A 107 17.32 10.59 10.12
CA GLU A 107 17.63 9.29 10.71
C GLU A 107 16.51 8.24 10.51
N GLN A 108 15.37 8.64 9.93
CA GLN A 108 14.20 7.79 9.79
C GLN A 108 13.97 7.39 8.34
N THR A 109 13.38 6.21 8.16
CA THR A 109 12.89 5.74 6.85
C THR A 109 11.37 5.67 6.86
N ILE A 110 10.76 5.79 5.68
CA ILE A 110 9.31 5.63 5.52
C ILE A 110 9.02 4.13 5.44
N VAL A 111 8.31 3.61 6.44
CA VAL A 111 7.95 2.19 6.52
C VAL A 111 6.52 1.91 6.05
N LYS A 112 5.68 2.94 6.00
CA LYS A 112 4.33 2.86 5.49
C LYS A 112 3.98 4.14 4.75
N ILE A 113 3.20 4.02 3.67
CA ILE A 113 2.61 5.13 2.94
C ILE A 113 1.20 4.77 2.52
N SER A 114 0.27 5.69 2.66
CA SER A 114 -1.06 5.59 2.08
C SER A 114 -1.47 6.91 1.43
N LYS A 115 -2.42 6.82 0.52
CA LYS A 115 -2.99 7.97 -0.17
C LYS A 115 -4.50 7.83 -0.31
N ASP A 116 -5.18 8.94 -0.17
CA ASP A 116 -6.62 9.03 -0.39
C ASP A 116 -7.00 10.33 -1.11
N THR A 117 -8.29 10.65 -1.12
CA THR A 117 -8.80 11.88 -1.74
C THR A 117 -8.39 13.16 -0.98
N ARG A 118 -7.86 13.09 0.23
CA ARG A 118 -7.43 14.23 1.06
C ARG A 118 -5.94 14.52 0.91
N GLY A 119 -5.11 13.49 0.71
CA GLY A 119 -3.67 13.64 0.60
C GLY A 119 -2.92 12.34 0.84
N TRP A 120 -1.89 12.40 1.68
CA TRP A 120 -0.95 11.32 1.93
C TRP A 120 -0.70 11.16 3.43
N ASP A 121 -0.61 9.92 3.88
CA ASP A 121 -0.19 9.58 5.23
C ASP A 121 1.06 8.72 5.15
N ILE A 122 2.07 9.02 5.97
CA ILE A 122 3.26 8.18 6.10
C ILE A 122 3.49 7.78 7.55
N GLU A 123 4.12 6.63 7.74
CA GLU A 123 4.67 6.23 9.03
C GLU A 123 6.18 6.04 8.90
N LEU A 124 6.92 6.61 9.84
CA LEU A 124 8.36 6.52 9.91
C LEU A 124 8.80 5.32 10.75
N SER A 125 10.06 4.93 10.61
CA SER A 125 10.65 3.77 11.30
C SER A 125 10.66 3.88 12.84
N ASN A 126 10.49 5.08 13.39
CA ASN A 126 10.32 5.32 14.82
C ASN A 126 8.85 5.28 15.30
N GLY A 127 7.90 5.04 14.38
CA GLY A 127 6.47 4.98 14.67
C GLY A 127 5.73 6.32 14.52
N MET A 128 6.42 7.42 14.20
CA MET A 128 5.78 8.71 13.97
C MET A 128 4.92 8.66 12.70
N GLU A 129 3.69 9.13 12.80
CA GLU A 129 2.76 9.27 11.67
C GLU A 129 2.71 10.76 11.25
N ILE A 130 2.76 11.03 9.95
CA ILE A 130 2.72 12.38 9.37
C ILE A 130 1.70 12.41 8.25
N GLU A 131 0.74 13.33 8.35
CA GLU A 131 -0.27 13.55 7.33
C GLU A 131 0.09 14.76 6.45
N PHE A 132 -0.08 14.61 5.13
CA PHE A 132 0.12 15.66 4.13
C PHE A 132 -1.16 15.89 3.33
N ASP A 133 -1.46 17.15 3.04
CA ASP A 133 -2.52 17.50 2.08
C ASP A 133 -2.11 17.19 0.62
N LYS A 134 -3.02 17.39 -0.34
CA LYS A 134 -2.75 17.19 -1.78
C LYS A 134 -1.65 18.10 -2.34
N LYS A 135 -1.26 19.14 -1.62
CA LYS A 135 -0.18 20.08 -1.98
C LYS A 135 1.12 19.76 -1.26
N TYR A 136 1.14 18.62 -0.54
CA TYR A 136 2.27 18.15 0.27
C TYR A 136 2.62 19.05 1.45
N ASN A 137 1.66 19.84 1.97
CA ASN A 137 1.82 20.52 3.24
C ASN A 137 1.50 19.55 4.38
N VAL A 138 2.30 19.57 5.43
CA VAL A 138 2.00 18.81 6.65
C VAL A 138 0.75 19.41 7.31
N VAL A 139 -0.23 18.56 7.60
CA VAL A 139 -1.50 18.94 8.24
C VAL A 139 -1.64 18.39 9.65
N ASP A 140 -1.00 17.24 9.92
CA ASP A 140 -0.97 16.63 11.25
C ASP A 140 0.25 15.72 11.42
N PHE A 141 0.62 15.46 12.67
CA PHE A 141 1.61 14.45 13.03
C PHE A 141 1.32 13.91 14.43
N ASP A 142 1.43 12.58 14.57
CA ASP A 142 1.28 11.85 15.81
C ASP A 142 2.58 11.11 16.17
N ASP A 143 2.96 11.15 17.47
CA ASP A 143 4.13 10.46 18.04
C ASP A 143 3.73 9.09 18.62
#